data_6272f37488aa486c1b020d6e288e779d
#
_entry.id   6272f37488aa486c1b020d6e288e779d
#
_cell.length_a   1.000
_cell.length_b   1.000
_cell.length_c   1.000
_cell.angle_alpha   90.00
_cell.angle_beta   90.00
_cell.angle_gamma   90.00
#
_symmetry.space_group_name_H-M   'P 1'
#
loop_
_entity.id
_entity.type
_entity.pdbx_description
1 polymer ?
#
loop_
_entity_poly.entity_id
_entity_poly.type
_entity_poly.pdbx_seq_one_letter_code
_entity_poly.pdbx_strand_id
1 'polypeptide(L)'
;ASDVYKRQGEGHEVEIAMQWNNGYSESVHTFANTINTIEGGTHEEGFRSALTSLVNKYARDKKLIKDKDPNLTGDDIREGLAAVISVRVSDPQFEGQTKTKLGNTEIRSFVQKECNEHLGHWLEANPTEAKAIINKAASSAHARIAARKARELVRRKSATDLGGLPGKLADCRSKDPAECEIYIVEGDSAGGSAKSGRDNYNQAILPLRGKILNVEKARIDRVLKNAEVQAIITALGTGIHDEFDITKLRYNKIVIMADADVDGQHIATLLLTLLFRFMRPLVEEGHVYLAQPPLYKLKWGKGEPGYAYSCLLYTS
;
A
#
# COMPACT_ATOMS: atom_id res chain seq x y z
N ALA A 1 -11.98 -16.80 14.67
CA ALA A 1 -13.36 -16.90 15.16
C ALA A 1 -14.27 -16.24 14.13
N SER A 2 -15.31 -16.91 13.70
CA SER A 2 -16.38 -16.33 12.89
C SER A 2 -17.64 -16.28 13.73
N ASP A 3 -18.31 -15.14 13.74
CA ASP A 3 -19.56 -15.01 14.46
C ASP A 3 -20.62 -14.37 13.57
N VAL A 4 -21.89 -14.83 13.71
CA VAL A 4 -23.03 -14.38 12.92
C VAL A 4 -24.06 -13.84 13.91
N TYR A 5 -24.39 -12.56 13.79
CA TYR A 5 -25.41 -11.90 14.59
C TYR A 5 -26.62 -11.54 13.71
N LYS A 6 -27.81 -11.94 14.17
CA LYS A 6 -29.06 -11.56 13.52
C LYS A 6 -30.01 -10.97 14.55
N ARG A 7 -30.52 -9.75 14.30
CA ARG A 7 -31.53 -9.14 15.17
C ARG A 7 -32.54 -8.29 14.40
N GLN A 8 -33.74 -8.20 14.99
CA GLN A 8 -34.89 -7.46 14.48
C GLN A 8 -35.30 -6.42 15.50
N GLY A 9 -35.45 -5.15 15.11
CA GLY A 9 -35.95 -4.05 15.92
C GLY A 9 -36.58 -2.95 15.07
N GLU A 10 -37.73 -2.41 15.50
CA GLU A 10 -38.43 -1.28 14.87
C GLU A 10 -38.60 -1.35 13.34
N GLY A 11 -38.85 -2.54 12.78
CA GLY A 11 -38.95 -2.73 11.34
C GLY A 11 -37.63 -2.87 10.58
N HIS A 12 -36.49 -2.91 11.29
CA HIS A 12 -35.17 -3.11 10.72
C HIS A 12 -34.54 -4.42 11.22
N GLU A 13 -33.76 -5.06 10.36
CA GLU A 13 -32.95 -6.23 10.73
C GLU A 13 -31.48 -5.95 10.35
N VAL A 14 -30.58 -6.45 11.16
CA VAL A 14 -29.14 -6.47 10.83
C VAL A 14 -28.57 -7.85 11.05
N GLU A 15 -27.76 -8.29 10.11
CA GLU A 15 -27.01 -9.54 10.16
C GLU A 15 -25.55 -9.23 9.83
N ILE A 16 -24.64 -9.65 10.71
CA ILE A 16 -23.21 -9.38 10.59
C ILE A 16 -22.46 -10.69 10.79
N ALA A 17 -21.61 -11.03 9.81
CA ALA A 17 -20.66 -12.11 9.92
C ALA A 17 -19.25 -11.51 9.77
N MET A 18 -18.31 -11.86 10.66
CA MET A 18 -16.96 -11.34 10.59
C MET A 18 -15.92 -12.31 11.15
N GLN A 19 -14.69 -12.16 10.64
CA GLN A 19 -13.52 -12.86 11.17
C GLN A 19 -12.26 -12.05 10.93
N TRP A 20 -11.25 -12.25 11.77
CA TRP A 20 -9.89 -11.75 11.53
C TRP A 20 -8.99 -12.87 11.02
N ASN A 21 -8.19 -12.56 10.02
CA ASN A 21 -7.15 -13.42 9.48
C ASN A 21 -5.76 -12.82 9.73
N ASN A 22 -4.70 -13.54 9.37
CA ASN A 22 -3.32 -13.07 9.54
C ASN A 22 -2.86 -12.10 8.43
N GLY A 23 -3.72 -11.78 7.46
CA GLY A 23 -3.45 -10.81 6.40
C GLY A 23 -3.44 -9.37 6.90
N TYR A 24 -3.10 -8.46 6.01
CA TYR A 24 -3.02 -7.02 6.29
C TYR A 24 -4.13 -6.21 5.62
N SER A 25 -4.86 -6.81 4.67
CA SER A 25 -5.94 -6.15 3.96
C SER A 25 -7.28 -6.31 4.67
N GLU A 26 -8.08 -5.25 4.65
CA GLU A 26 -9.48 -5.25 5.03
C GLU A 26 -10.35 -5.72 3.85
N SER A 27 -11.40 -6.50 4.13
CA SER A 27 -12.41 -6.92 3.16
C SER A 27 -13.79 -6.82 3.81
N VAL A 28 -14.50 -5.71 3.58
CA VAL A 28 -15.85 -5.47 4.11
C VAL A 28 -16.82 -5.39 2.95
N HIS A 29 -17.85 -6.24 3.00
CA HIS A 29 -18.92 -6.29 2.03
C HIS A 29 -20.24 -5.91 2.70
N THR A 30 -20.98 -4.99 2.09
CA THR A 30 -22.20 -4.44 2.68
C THR A 30 -23.40 -4.58 1.77
N PHE A 31 -24.55 -4.89 2.36
CA PHE A 31 -25.80 -5.13 1.65
C PHE A 31 -26.94 -4.40 2.35
N ALA A 32 -27.85 -3.82 1.56
CA ALA A 32 -29.12 -3.29 2.02
C ALA A 32 -30.26 -3.88 1.19
N ASN A 33 -31.21 -4.57 1.83
CA ASN A 33 -32.29 -5.31 1.18
C ASN A 33 -31.78 -6.19 0.02
N THR A 34 -30.70 -6.96 0.28
CA THR A 34 -30.00 -7.83 -0.68
C THR A 34 -29.22 -7.14 -1.79
N ILE A 35 -29.28 -5.82 -1.90
CA ILE A 35 -28.52 -5.03 -2.88
C ILE A 35 -27.11 -4.81 -2.33
N ASN A 36 -26.09 -5.11 -3.13
CA ASN A 36 -24.71 -4.87 -2.76
C ASN A 36 -24.40 -3.36 -2.82
N THR A 37 -24.13 -2.77 -1.66
CA THR A 37 -23.78 -1.36 -1.51
C THR A 37 -22.27 -1.20 -1.58
N ILE A 38 -21.72 -1.20 -2.80
CA ILE A 38 -20.27 -1.20 -3.05
C ILE A 38 -19.55 0.07 -2.53
N GLU A 39 -20.28 1.17 -2.37
CA GLU A 39 -19.79 2.43 -1.78
C GLU A 39 -20.15 2.54 -0.28
N GLY A 40 -20.64 1.45 0.32
CA GLY A 40 -21.00 1.41 1.74
C GLY A 40 -22.28 2.17 2.08
N GLY A 41 -22.21 2.99 3.11
CA GLY A 41 -23.30 3.81 3.60
C GLY A 41 -23.44 3.78 5.11
N THR A 42 -24.56 4.25 5.61
CA THR A 42 -24.82 4.46 7.05
C THR A 42 -24.70 3.19 7.91
N HIS A 43 -25.06 2.02 7.36
CA HIS A 43 -24.89 0.73 8.06
C HIS A 43 -23.40 0.36 8.24
N GLU A 44 -22.56 0.59 7.24
CA GLU A 44 -21.12 0.40 7.35
C GLU A 44 -20.51 1.40 8.32
N GLU A 45 -20.89 2.67 8.26
CA GLU A 45 -20.43 3.70 9.18
C GLU A 45 -20.78 3.35 10.64
N GLY A 46 -21.99 2.87 10.88
CA GLY A 46 -22.43 2.41 12.19
C GLY A 46 -21.59 1.26 12.73
N PHE A 47 -21.33 0.25 11.89
CA PHE A 47 -20.47 -0.88 12.22
C PHE A 47 -19.02 -0.45 12.52
N ARG A 48 -18.40 0.35 11.64
CA ARG A 48 -17.02 0.84 11.80
C ARG A 48 -16.85 1.66 13.08
N SER A 49 -17.82 2.50 13.39
CA SER A 49 -17.85 3.32 14.60
C SER A 49 -17.95 2.45 15.86
N ALA A 50 -18.91 1.53 15.89
CA ALA A 50 -19.12 0.61 17.01
C ALA A 50 -17.88 -0.25 17.26
N LEU A 51 -17.36 -0.88 16.22
CA LEU A 51 -16.19 -1.75 16.31
C LEU A 51 -14.99 -1.01 16.91
N THR A 52 -14.71 0.21 16.41
CA THR A 52 -13.59 1.02 16.91
C THR A 52 -13.75 1.40 18.36
N SER A 53 -14.94 1.82 18.77
CA SER A 53 -15.24 2.23 20.14
C SER A 53 -15.15 1.05 21.11
N LEU A 54 -15.77 -0.09 20.77
CA LEU A 54 -15.80 -1.28 21.60
C LEU A 54 -14.43 -1.89 21.83
N VAL A 55 -13.66 -2.07 20.75
CA VAL A 55 -12.32 -2.67 20.87
C VAL A 55 -11.41 -1.78 21.72
N ASN A 56 -11.45 -0.46 21.54
CA ASN A 56 -10.68 0.45 22.39
C ASN A 56 -11.12 0.39 23.84
N LYS A 57 -12.44 0.42 24.11
CA LYS A 57 -12.99 0.31 25.47
C LYS A 57 -12.54 -0.98 26.13
N TYR A 58 -12.79 -2.12 25.50
CA TYR A 58 -12.41 -3.43 26.03
C TYR A 58 -10.89 -3.54 26.27
N ALA A 59 -10.08 -3.04 25.33
CA ALA A 59 -8.63 -3.05 25.46
C ALA A 59 -8.12 -2.24 26.66
N ARG A 60 -8.78 -1.11 26.98
CA ARG A 60 -8.49 -0.30 28.15
C ARG A 60 -8.98 -0.97 29.45
N ASP A 61 -10.23 -1.41 29.49
CA ASP A 61 -10.84 -2.05 30.65
C ASP A 61 -10.05 -3.30 31.10
N LYS A 62 -9.57 -4.09 30.14
CA LYS A 62 -8.75 -5.28 30.42
C LYS A 62 -7.24 -5.00 30.48
N LYS A 63 -6.81 -3.72 30.43
CA LYS A 63 -5.40 -3.29 30.46
C LYS A 63 -4.50 -3.96 29.42
N LEU A 64 -5.06 -4.27 28.26
CA LEU A 64 -4.33 -4.85 27.12
C LEU A 64 -3.53 -3.80 26.35
N ILE A 65 -3.89 -2.52 26.51
CA ILE A 65 -3.15 -1.36 26.01
C ILE A 65 -2.77 -0.51 27.22
N LYS A 66 -1.54 0.03 27.22
CA LYS A 66 -1.06 0.90 28.31
C LYS A 66 -1.78 2.25 28.27
N ASP A 67 -2.00 2.86 29.44
CA ASP A 67 -2.67 4.16 29.53
C ASP A 67 -1.97 5.28 28.76
N LYS A 68 -0.65 5.17 28.58
CA LYS A 68 0.18 6.13 27.81
C LYS A 68 0.13 5.92 26.30
N ASP A 69 -0.34 4.77 25.83
CA ASP A 69 -0.41 4.48 24.40
C ASP A 69 -1.65 5.16 23.79
N PRO A 70 -1.56 5.69 22.57
CA PRO A 70 -2.74 6.26 21.91
C PRO A 70 -3.78 5.17 21.64
N ASN A 71 -5.04 5.58 21.48
CA ASN A 71 -6.09 4.66 21.06
C ASN A 71 -5.76 4.03 19.72
N LEU A 72 -6.20 2.79 19.53
CA LEU A 72 -6.15 2.11 18.26
C LEU A 72 -7.05 2.83 17.26
N THR A 73 -6.55 3.07 16.04
CA THR A 73 -7.38 3.62 14.98
C THR A 73 -8.29 2.55 14.40
N GLY A 74 -9.33 2.98 13.68
CA GLY A 74 -10.20 2.04 12.96
C GLY A 74 -9.41 1.14 12.02
N ASP A 75 -8.43 1.68 11.31
CA ASP A 75 -7.58 0.93 10.38
C ASP A 75 -6.70 -0.10 11.09
N ASP A 76 -6.16 0.23 12.26
CA ASP A 76 -5.39 -0.74 13.07
C ASP A 76 -6.26 -1.95 13.48
N ILE A 77 -7.52 -1.69 13.83
CA ILE A 77 -8.48 -2.71 14.30
C ILE A 77 -8.96 -3.57 13.14
N ARG A 78 -9.19 -2.97 11.96
CA ARG A 78 -9.71 -3.64 10.77
C ARG A 78 -8.64 -4.33 9.92
N GLU A 79 -7.36 -4.20 10.28
CA GLU A 79 -6.29 -4.93 9.60
C GLU A 79 -6.54 -6.45 9.64
N GLY A 80 -6.71 -7.07 8.48
CA GLY A 80 -7.05 -8.48 8.33
C GLY A 80 -8.50 -8.85 8.67
N LEU A 81 -9.38 -7.86 8.84
CA LEU A 81 -10.81 -8.09 9.01
C LEU A 81 -11.46 -8.48 7.68
N ALA A 82 -12.21 -9.57 7.67
CA ALA A 82 -13.19 -9.91 6.66
C ALA A 82 -14.58 -9.82 7.29
N ALA A 83 -15.48 -9.01 6.74
CA ALA A 83 -16.83 -8.84 7.27
C ALA A 83 -17.87 -8.73 6.16
N VAL A 84 -19.05 -9.25 6.46
CA VAL A 84 -20.26 -9.07 5.65
C VAL A 84 -21.31 -8.45 6.57
N ILE A 85 -21.90 -7.33 6.14
CA ILE A 85 -22.93 -6.60 6.87
C ILE A 85 -24.15 -6.53 5.97
N SER A 86 -25.26 -7.10 6.41
CA SER A 86 -26.53 -7.10 5.69
C SER A 86 -27.62 -6.46 6.56
N VAL A 87 -28.28 -5.43 6.03
CA VAL A 87 -29.42 -4.81 6.69
C VAL A 87 -30.70 -4.98 5.85
N ARG A 88 -31.83 -5.16 6.54
CA ARG A 88 -33.15 -5.06 5.96
C ARG A 88 -33.84 -3.83 6.50
N VAL A 89 -34.29 -2.96 5.62
CA VAL A 89 -34.87 -1.65 5.92
C VAL A 89 -36.22 -1.58 5.25
N SER A 90 -37.25 -1.13 5.96
CA SER A 90 -38.62 -1.05 5.43
C SER A 90 -38.72 -0.05 4.27
N ASP A 91 -38.02 1.09 4.38
CA ASP A 91 -37.98 2.14 3.35
C ASP A 91 -36.51 2.55 3.10
N PRO A 92 -35.77 1.81 2.23
CA PRO A 92 -34.38 2.09 1.99
C PRO A 92 -34.18 3.30 1.10
N GLN A 93 -33.44 4.27 1.60
CA GLN A 93 -33.03 5.47 0.87
C GLN A 93 -31.59 5.29 0.39
N PHE A 94 -31.38 5.26 -0.92
CA PHE A 94 -30.07 5.12 -1.53
C PHE A 94 -29.60 6.46 -2.10
N GLU A 95 -28.30 6.70 -2.02
CA GLU A 95 -27.66 7.77 -2.75
C GLU A 95 -27.51 7.35 -4.23
N GLY A 96 -28.27 8.01 -5.11
CA GLY A 96 -28.23 7.77 -6.55
C GLY A 96 -29.07 6.57 -7.05
N GLN A 97 -29.25 6.51 -8.36
CA GLN A 97 -30.08 5.49 -9.03
C GLN A 97 -29.42 4.10 -9.05
N THR A 98 -28.11 4.03 -8.93
CA THR A 98 -27.33 2.79 -8.92
C THR A 98 -27.41 2.03 -7.60
N LYS A 99 -27.99 2.62 -6.56
CA LYS A 99 -28.19 2.04 -5.22
C LYS A 99 -26.90 1.53 -4.56
N THR A 100 -25.78 2.16 -4.88
CA THR A 100 -24.44 1.74 -4.43
C THR A 100 -24.13 2.15 -2.99
N LYS A 101 -24.90 3.10 -2.42
CA LYS A 101 -24.70 3.62 -1.07
C LYS A 101 -26.03 3.82 -0.34
N LEU A 102 -26.11 3.32 0.91
CA LEU A 102 -27.30 3.51 1.75
C LEU A 102 -27.21 4.83 2.52
N GLY A 103 -28.28 5.64 2.45
CA GLY A 103 -28.33 6.99 3.04
C GLY A 103 -29.15 7.13 4.32
N ASN A 104 -29.94 6.12 4.71
CA ASN A 104 -30.81 6.16 5.89
C ASN A 104 -30.03 6.49 7.18
N THR A 105 -30.19 7.67 7.76
CA THR A 105 -29.41 8.11 8.93
C THR A 105 -29.72 7.31 10.19
N GLU A 106 -30.94 6.85 10.37
CA GLU A 106 -31.41 6.02 11.49
C GLU A 106 -30.71 4.66 11.52
N ILE A 107 -30.35 4.10 10.37
CA ILE A 107 -29.67 2.79 10.27
C ILE A 107 -28.28 2.84 10.85
N ARG A 108 -27.59 3.97 10.78
CA ARG A 108 -26.29 4.14 11.44
C ARG A 108 -26.38 3.90 12.95
N SER A 109 -27.34 4.56 13.59
CA SER A 109 -27.56 4.45 15.03
C SER A 109 -28.06 3.07 15.43
N PHE A 110 -28.94 2.47 14.63
CA PHE A 110 -29.44 1.11 14.82
C PHE A 110 -28.29 0.08 14.78
N VAL A 111 -27.51 0.05 13.71
CA VAL A 111 -26.37 -0.88 13.58
C VAL A 111 -25.34 -0.65 14.68
N GLN A 112 -25.05 0.61 15.00
CA GLN A 112 -24.10 0.94 16.09
C GLN A 112 -24.58 0.39 17.44
N LYS A 113 -25.86 0.52 17.75
CA LYS A 113 -26.44 0.01 19.01
C LYS A 113 -26.38 -1.51 19.06
N GLU A 114 -26.82 -2.20 18.02
CA GLU A 114 -26.81 -3.66 17.96
C GLU A 114 -25.39 -4.24 18.02
N CYS A 115 -24.44 -3.61 17.31
CA CYS A 115 -23.03 -4.00 17.42
C CYS A 115 -22.49 -3.80 18.83
N ASN A 116 -22.79 -2.67 19.49
CA ASN A 116 -22.32 -2.39 20.84
C ASN A 116 -22.82 -3.45 21.84
N GLU A 117 -24.07 -3.86 21.71
CA GLU A 117 -24.67 -4.86 22.60
C GLU A 117 -24.05 -6.24 22.35
N HIS A 118 -24.15 -6.75 21.11
CA HIS A 118 -23.79 -8.14 20.79
C HIS A 118 -22.28 -8.38 20.77
N LEU A 119 -21.53 -7.52 20.08
CA LEU A 119 -20.08 -7.64 20.04
C LEU A 119 -19.44 -7.37 21.41
N GLY A 120 -20.04 -6.47 22.20
CA GLY A 120 -19.62 -6.25 23.59
C GLY A 120 -19.73 -7.52 24.43
N HIS A 121 -20.88 -8.21 24.37
CA HIS A 121 -21.08 -9.49 25.03
C HIS A 121 -20.14 -10.57 24.52
N TRP A 122 -19.91 -10.61 23.20
CA TRP A 122 -19.00 -11.60 22.61
C TRP A 122 -17.56 -11.41 23.10
N LEU A 123 -17.06 -10.17 23.16
CA LEU A 123 -15.71 -9.88 23.65
C LEU A 123 -15.53 -10.33 25.11
N GLU A 124 -16.57 -10.15 25.95
CA GLU A 124 -16.53 -10.60 27.35
C GLU A 124 -16.60 -12.13 27.48
N ALA A 125 -17.37 -12.78 26.61
CA ALA A 125 -17.51 -14.25 26.59
C ALA A 125 -16.29 -14.97 26.01
N ASN A 126 -15.52 -14.32 25.14
CA ASN A 126 -14.38 -14.91 24.40
C ASN A 126 -13.07 -14.15 24.64
N PRO A 127 -12.55 -14.13 25.88
CA PRO A 127 -11.40 -13.29 26.24
C PRO A 127 -10.09 -13.68 25.50
N THR A 128 -9.94 -14.92 25.11
CA THR A 128 -8.76 -15.39 24.39
C THR A 128 -8.72 -14.81 22.96
N GLU A 129 -9.83 -14.88 22.27
CA GLU A 129 -10.02 -14.37 20.90
C GLU A 129 -9.97 -12.84 20.92
N ALA A 130 -10.63 -12.20 21.87
CA ALA A 130 -10.59 -10.77 22.07
C ALA A 130 -9.14 -10.25 22.27
N LYS A 131 -8.36 -10.95 23.10
CA LYS A 131 -6.94 -10.65 23.29
C LYS A 131 -6.12 -10.83 22.02
N ALA A 132 -6.40 -11.86 21.22
CA ALA A 132 -5.71 -12.08 19.95
C ALA A 132 -5.99 -10.94 18.95
N ILE A 133 -7.25 -10.50 18.83
CA ILE A 133 -7.66 -9.37 17.99
C ILE A 133 -6.95 -8.08 18.43
N ILE A 134 -6.99 -7.78 19.74
CA ILE A 134 -6.38 -6.56 20.27
C ILE A 134 -4.86 -6.57 20.12
N ASN A 135 -4.20 -7.69 20.35
CA ASN A 135 -2.76 -7.81 20.15
C ASN A 135 -2.37 -7.59 18.68
N LYS A 136 -3.17 -8.08 17.75
CA LYS A 136 -2.98 -7.82 16.32
C LYS A 136 -3.14 -6.33 16.01
N ALA A 137 -4.22 -5.70 16.47
CA ALA A 137 -4.47 -4.28 16.28
C ALA A 137 -3.39 -3.40 16.93
N ALA A 138 -2.92 -3.74 18.14
CA ALA A 138 -1.81 -3.05 18.81
C ALA A 138 -0.51 -3.19 18.02
N SER A 139 -0.25 -4.36 17.44
CA SER A 139 0.90 -4.58 16.58
C SER A 139 0.83 -3.74 15.31
N SER A 140 -0.36 -3.58 14.71
CA SER A 140 -0.61 -2.69 13.57
C SER A 140 -0.37 -1.23 13.95
N ALA A 141 -0.91 -0.77 15.08
CA ALA A 141 -0.69 0.59 15.58
C ALA A 141 0.80 0.90 15.81
N HIS A 142 1.54 -0.04 16.42
CA HIS A 142 2.99 0.12 16.60
C HIS A 142 3.73 0.22 15.26
N ALA A 143 3.34 -0.58 14.27
CA ALA A 143 3.94 -0.51 12.93
C ALA A 143 3.66 0.83 12.25
N ARG A 144 2.41 1.31 12.32
CA ARG A 144 2.01 2.61 11.78
C ARG A 144 2.80 3.77 12.43
N ILE A 145 2.93 3.75 13.76
CA ILE A 145 3.72 4.77 14.49
C ILE A 145 5.20 4.69 14.12
N ALA A 146 5.76 3.48 14.02
CA ALA A 146 7.15 3.29 13.60
C ALA A 146 7.38 3.75 12.17
N ALA A 147 6.44 3.47 11.26
CA ALA A 147 6.45 3.93 9.89
C ALA A 147 6.42 5.46 9.80
N ARG A 148 5.54 6.12 10.58
CA ARG A 148 5.48 7.58 10.64
C ARG A 148 6.80 8.20 11.16
N LYS A 149 7.38 7.64 12.22
CA LYS A 149 8.69 8.07 12.73
C LYS A 149 9.81 7.87 11.72
N ALA A 150 9.81 6.74 10.99
CA ALA A 150 10.80 6.50 9.95
C ALA A 150 10.68 7.49 8.80
N ARG A 151 9.45 7.81 8.36
CA ARG A 151 9.19 8.86 7.35
C ARG A 151 9.68 10.23 7.83
N GLU A 152 9.39 10.60 9.07
CA GLU A 152 9.81 11.87 9.66
C GLU A 152 11.36 11.97 9.74
N LEU A 153 12.04 10.87 10.06
CA LEU A 153 13.50 10.82 10.05
C LEU A 153 14.09 10.98 8.64
N VAL A 154 13.48 10.36 7.64
CA VAL A 154 13.88 10.54 6.22
C VAL A 154 13.66 12.01 5.80
N ARG A 155 12.51 12.59 6.14
CA ARG A 155 12.19 13.99 5.86
C ARG A 155 13.15 14.97 6.57
N ARG A 156 13.49 14.71 7.84
CA ARG A 156 14.47 15.52 8.59
C ARG A 156 15.87 15.42 7.98
N LYS A 157 16.30 14.23 7.56
CA LYS A 157 17.58 14.04 6.86
C LYS A 157 17.61 14.78 5.52
N SER A 158 16.52 14.73 4.73
CA SER A 158 16.45 15.47 3.47
C SER A 158 16.34 17.01 3.65
N ALA A 159 15.79 17.49 4.78
CA ALA A 159 15.66 18.91 5.07
C ALA A 159 16.92 19.54 5.72
N THR A 160 17.72 18.73 6.43
CA THR A 160 18.96 19.16 7.08
C THR A 160 20.22 18.91 6.25
N ASP A 161 20.16 18.00 5.31
CA ASP A 161 21.26 17.65 4.42
C ASP A 161 21.05 18.32 3.05
N LEU A 162 21.62 19.48 2.84
CA LEU A 162 21.74 20.14 1.53
C LEU A 162 22.51 19.29 0.48
N GLY A 163 22.75 18.01 0.77
CA GLY A 163 23.48 17.03 -0.03
C GLY A 163 23.03 15.58 0.12
N GLY A 164 21.87 15.31 0.78
CA GLY A 164 21.44 13.97 1.24
C GLY A 164 20.91 13.01 0.18
N LEU A 165 21.37 13.07 -1.04
CA LEU A 165 21.10 12.04 -2.05
C LEU A 165 21.80 10.74 -1.68
N PRO A 166 21.21 9.56 -2.03
CA PRO A 166 21.85 8.29 -1.75
C PRO A 166 23.28 8.28 -2.30
N GLY A 167 24.27 7.91 -1.47
CA GLY A 167 25.68 7.92 -1.87
C GLY A 167 26.02 7.07 -3.09
N LYS A 168 25.12 6.13 -3.44
CA LYS A 168 25.22 5.30 -4.65
C LYS A 168 24.54 5.93 -5.89
N LEU A 169 23.75 7.00 -5.74
CA LEU A 169 23.14 7.68 -6.87
C LEU A 169 24.20 8.47 -7.64
N ALA A 170 24.36 8.16 -8.91
CA ALA A 170 25.09 9.01 -9.84
C ALA A 170 24.10 9.99 -10.49
N ASP A 171 23.91 11.17 -9.88
CA ASP A 171 22.94 12.15 -10.32
C ASP A 171 23.33 12.83 -11.65
N CYS A 172 22.37 13.46 -12.32
CA CYS A 172 22.58 14.27 -13.51
C CYS A 172 22.88 15.73 -13.16
N ARG A 173 23.35 16.48 -14.16
CA ARG A 173 23.72 17.90 -13.99
C ARG A 173 22.52 18.83 -14.10
N SER A 174 21.58 18.53 -15.02
CA SER A 174 20.37 19.32 -15.18
C SER A 174 19.56 19.35 -13.89
N LYS A 175 18.93 20.50 -13.63
CA LYS A 175 18.01 20.72 -12.51
C LYS A 175 16.56 20.80 -12.97
N ASP A 176 16.33 20.74 -14.28
CA ASP A 176 14.99 20.68 -14.84
C ASP A 176 14.47 19.24 -14.84
N PRO A 177 13.46 18.91 -14.02
CA PRO A 177 12.89 17.57 -13.97
C PRO A 177 12.36 17.07 -15.32
N ALA A 178 11.86 17.98 -16.17
CA ALA A 178 11.28 17.64 -17.47
C ALA A 178 12.29 17.00 -18.43
N GLU A 179 13.57 17.35 -18.31
CA GLU A 179 14.65 16.82 -19.12
C GLU A 179 15.33 15.60 -18.49
N CYS A 180 15.16 15.40 -17.16
CA CYS A 180 15.90 14.40 -16.40
C CYS A 180 15.26 13.02 -16.45
N GLU A 181 16.11 12.01 -16.53
CA GLU A 181 15.77 10.60 -16.51
C GLU A 181 16.59 9.89 -15.42
N ILE A 182 15.96 8.96 -14.67
CA ILE A 182 16.68 8.08 -13.75
C ILE A 182 16.60 6.63 -14.21
N TYR A 183 17.75 5.98 -14.27
CA TYR A 183 17.86 4.55 -14.59
C TYR A 183 18.11 3.78 -13.30
N ILE A 184 17.16 2.93 -12.92
CA ILE A 184 17.30 2.01 -11.79
C ILE A 184 17.86 0.71 -12.36
N VAL A 185 19.10 0.38 -12.01
CA VAL A 185 19.84 -0.73 -12.59
C VAL A 185 20.14 -1.82 -11.57
N GLU A 186 20.21 -3.06 -12.03
CA GLU A 186 20.51 -4.20 -11.18
C GLU A 186 22.02 -4.33 -10.93
N GLY A 187 22.42 -4.19 -9.67
CA GLY A 187 23.79 -4.41 -9.21
C GLY A 187 24.79 -3.29 -9.51
N ASP A 188 25.88 -3.31 -8.76
CA ASP A 188 26.94 -2.29 -8.88
C ASP A 188 27.74 -2.41 -10.19
N SER A 189 27.85 -3.61 -10.78
CA SER A 189 28.57 -3.85 -12.03
C SER A 189 27.85 -3.19 -13.21
N ALA A 190 26.55 -3.48 -13.36
CA ALA A 190 25.72 -2.83 -14.38
C ALA A 190 25.60 -1.32 -14.12
N GLY A 191 25.51 -0.91 -12.85
CA GLY A 191 25.55 0.49 -12.45
C GLY A 191 26.84 1.20 -12.88
N GLY A 192 27.98 0.55 -12.78
CA GLY A 192 29.27 1.07 -13.25
C GLY A 192 29.29 1.28 -14.76
N SER A 193 28.86 0.29 -15.53
CA SER A 193 28.78 0.34 -16.99
C SER A 193 27.78 1.43 -17.45
N ALA A 194 26.60 1.46 -16.85
CA ALA A 194 25.58 2.46 -17.15
C ALA A 194 26.07 3.90 -16.83
N LYS A 195 26.78 4.07 -15.71
CA LYS A 195 27.39 5.35 -15.35
C LYS A 195 28.42 5.83 -16.36
N SER A 196 29.20 4.90 -16.93
CA SER A 196 30.21 5.22 -17.96
C SER A 196 29.60 5.55 -19.32
N GLY A 197 28.47 4.93 -19.66
CA GLY A 197 27.80 5.10 -20.98
C GLY A 197 26.70 6.16 -21.03
N ARG A 198 26.30 6.74 -19.87
CA ARG A 198 25.20 7.69 -19.81
C ARG A 198 25.53 9.08 -20.36
N ASP A 199 24.54 9.81 -20.76
CA ASP A 199 24.66 11.27 -20.82
C ASP A 199 24.54 11.84 -19.40
N ASN A 200 25.65 12.36 -18.87
CA ASN A 200 25.68 12.90 -17.52
C ASN A 200 24.94 14.22 -17.34
N TYR A 201 24.48 14.82 -18.44
CA TYR A 201 23.72 16.06 -18.39
C TYR A 201 22.32 15.81 -17.82
N ASN A 202 21.59 14.84 -18.36
CA ASN A 202 20.19 14.58 -18.03
C ASN A 202 19.88 13.17 -17.51
N GLN A 203 20.85 12.24 -17.53
CA GLN A 203 20.65 10.86 -17.09
C GLN A 203 21.31 10.59 -15.73
N ALA A 204 20.52 10.12 -14.76
CA ALA A 204 20.95 9.68 -13.46
C ALA A 204 20.93 8.13 -13.39
N ILE A 205 21.87 7.55 -12.64
CA ILE A 205 21.95 6.08 -12.43
C ILE A 205 21.83 5.76 -10.95
N LEU A 206 20.90 4.88 -10.61
CA LEU A 206 20.70 4.35 -9.26
C LEU A 206 20.89 2.81 -9.28
N PRO A 207 22.05 2.29 -8.89
CA PRO A 207 22.25 0.86 -8.77
C PRO A 207 21.53 0.31 -7.53
N LEU A 208 20.86 -0.83 -7.67
CA LEU A 208 20.24 -1.56 -6.57
C LEU A 208 21.04 -2.82 -6.27
N ARG A 209 21.31 -3.07 -4.98
CA ARG A 209 22.03 -4.26 -4.53
C ARG A 209 21.05 -5.41 -4.24
N GLY A 210 20.85 -6.27 -5.21
CA GLY A 210 19.99 -7.44 -5.10
C GLY A 210 18.50 -7.14 -5.12
N LYS A 211 17.70 -8.14 -4.74
CA LYS A 211 16.24 -8.06 -4.76
C LYS A 211 15.73 -7.16 -3.63
N ILE A 212 14.90 -6.20 -3.96
CA ILE A 212 14.19 -5.39 -2.96
C ILE A 212 13.14 -6.23 -2.24
N LEU A 213 12.73 -5.75 -1.09
CA LEU A 213 11.68 -6.39 -0.30
C LEU A 213 10.34 -6.41 -1.06
N ASN A 214 9.65 -7.56 -1.05
CA ASN A 214 8.29 -7.63 -1.59
C ASN A 214 7.32 -6.87 -0.67
N VAL A 215 6.84 -5.72 -1.14
CA VAL A 215 5.99 -4.81 -0.36
C VAL A 215 4.57 -5.34 -0.13
N GLU A 216 4.11 -6.30 -0.94
CA GLU A 216 2.82 -6.99 -0.72
C GLU A 216 2.86 -7.94 0.48
N LYS A 217 4.02 -8.50 0.77
CA LYS A 217 4.23 -9.50 1.84
C LYS A 217 4.86 -8.90 3.10
N ALA A 218 5.26 -7.64 3.05
CA ALA A 218 5.98 -7.00 4.13
C ALA A 218 5.16 -5.86 4.75
N ARG A 219 5.30 -5.70 6.04
CA ARG A 219 4.72 -4.56 6.76
C ARG A 219 5.44 -3.27 6.36
N ILE A 220 4.72 -2.17 6.34
CA ILE A 220 5.22 -0.86 5.90
C ILE A 220 6.46 -0.40 6.69
N ASP A 221 6.55 -0.73 7.98
CA ASP A 221 7.71 -0.39 8.81
C ASP A 221 8.99 -1.12 8.36
N ARG A 222 8.88 -2.34 7.85
CA ARG A 222 10.00 -3.09 7.25
C ARG A 222 10.36 -2.53 5.88
N VAL A 223 9.36 -2.19 5.07
CA VAL A 223 9.57 -1.57 3.76
C VAL A 223 10.39 -0.29 3.90
N LEU A 224 10.01 0.58 4.83
CA LEU A 224 10.67 1.86 5.07
C LEU A 224 12.04 1.75 5.75
N LYS A 225 12.38 0.62 6.38
CA LYS A 225 13.72 0.34 6.90
C LYS A 225 14.67 -0.25 5.85
N ASN A 226 14.14 -0.70 4.72
CA ASN A 226 14.96 -1.25 3.65
C ASN A 226 15.77 -0.14 2.97
N ALA A 227 17.10 -0.30 2.94
CA ALA A 227 18.01 0.72 2.41
C ALA A 227 17.80 1.01 0.92
N GLU A 228 17.45 -0.02 0.13
CA GLU A 228 17.18 0.13 -1.30
C GLU A 228 15.91 0.92 -1.56
N VAL A 229 14.85 0.63 -0.79
CA VAL A 229 13.58 1.37 -0.85
C VAL A 229 13.78 2.84 -0.43
N GLN A 230 14.52 3.08 0.66
CA GLN A 230 14.86 4.44 1.08
C GLN A 230 15.65 5.19 0.01
N ALA A 231 16.58 4.53 -0.67
CA ALA A 231 17.36 5.12 -1.75
C ALA A 231 16.46 5.55 -2.92
N ILE A 232 15.49 4.72 -3.31
CA ILE A 232 14.51 5.05 -4.37
C ILE A 232 13.66 6.25 -3.96
N ILE A 233 13.05 6.23 -2.76
CA ILE A 233 12.21 7.31 -2.25
C ILE A 233 12.98 8.63 -2.21
N THR A 234 14.22 8.61 -1.70
CA THR A 234 15.06 9.81 -1.60
C THR A 234 15.51 10.31 -2.96
N ALA A 235 15.84 9.41 -3.90
CA ALA A 235 16.24 9.79 -5.25
C ALA A 235 15.11 10.46 -6.02
N LEU A 236 13.88 9.91 -5.96
CA LEU A 236 12.71 10.46 -6.65
C LEU A 236 12.23 11.79 -6.04
N GLY A 237 12.30 11.94 -4.72
CA GLY A 237 11.96 13.18 -4.01
C GLY A 237 10.47 13.38 -3.74
N THR A 238 9.59 12.53 -4.27
CA THR A 238 8.11 12.69 -4.21
C THR A 238 7.48 12.34 -2.88
N GLY A 239 8.20 11.64 -1.99
CA GLY A 239 7.55 11.00 -0.84
C GLY A 239 6.74 9.75 -1.24
N ILE A 240 5.90 9.26 -0.33
CA ILE A 240 5.07 8.05 -0.53
C ILE A 240 3.71 8.18 0.14
N HIS A 241 2.69 7.44 -0.33
CA HIS A 241 1.32 7.45 0.22
C HIS A 241 0.75 8.87 0.38
N ASP A 242 0.22 9.19 1.56
CA ASP A 242 -0.42 10.46 1.87
C ASP A 242 0.53 11.68 1.77
N GLU A 243 1.84 11.44 1.81
CA GLU A 243 2.86 12.49 1.66
C GLU A 243 3.38 12.58 0.22
N PHE A 244 2.83 11.78 -0.70
CA PHE A 244 3.23 11.79 -2.10
C PHE A 244 2.86 13.12 -2.76
N ASP A 245 3.84 13.73 -3.39
CA ASP A 245 3.69 15.00 -4.10
C ASP A 245 4.44 14.93 -5.43
N ILE A 246 3.69 14.78 -6.52
CA ILE A 246 4.22 14.65 -7.88
C ILE A 246 5.03 15.89 -8.30
N THR A 247 4.69 17.08 -7.78
CA THR A 247 5.38 18.31 -8.12
C THR A 247 6.84 18.35 -7.67
N LYS A 248 7.21 17.45 -6.75
CA LYS A 248 8.58 17.28 -6.25
C LYS A 248 9.37 16.22 -7.00
N LEU A 249 8.79 15.63 -8.03
CA LEU A 249 9.47 14.62 -8.86
C LEU A 249 10.71 15.24 -9.51
N ARG A 250 11.85 14.56 -9.33
CA ARG A 250 13.15 15.04 -9.82
C ARG A 250 13.48 14.55 -11.23
N TYR A 251 12.79 13.52 -11.72
CA TYR A 251 13.07 12.90 -13.00
C TYR A 251 11.76 12.59 -13.72
N ASN A 252 11.58 13.16 -14.90
CA ASN A 252 10.37 12.93 -15.71
C ASN A 252 10.23 11.47 -16.18
N LYS A 253 11.34 10.75 -16.33
CA LYS A 253 11.33 9.32 -16.68
C LYS A 253 12.07 8.50 -15.65
N ILE A 254 11.42 7.45 -15.20
CA ILE A 254 11.95 6.42 -14.30
C ILE A 254 12.07 5.14 -15.10
N VAL A 255 13.27 4.77 -15.48
CA VAL A 255 13.54 3.62 -16.35
C VAL A 255 14.07 2.47 -15.49
N ILE A 256 13.32 1.38 -15.41
CA ILE A 256 13.75 0.14 -14.76
C ILE A 256 14.54 -0.65 -15.79
N MET A 257 15.83 -0.89 -15.51
CA MET A 257 16.74 -1.60 -16.38
C MET A 257 17.29 -2.82 -15.64
N ALA A 258 16.69 -3.96 -15.89
CA ALA A 258 17.07 -5.26 -15.34
C ALA A 258 17.48 -6.21 -16.47
N ASP A 259 18.22 -7.25 -16.13
CA ASP A 259 18.65 -8.25 -17.09
C ASP A 259 17.45 -9.01 -17.71
N ALA A 260 17.61 -9.51 -18.93
CA ALA A 260 16.56 -10.26 -19.63
C ALA A 260 16.46 -11.72 -19.17
N ASP A 261 16.61 -11.96 -17.88
CA ASP A 261 16.50 -13.27 -17.25
C ASP A 261 15.37 -13.33 -16.20
N VAL A 262 15.19 -14.47 -15.55
CA VAL A 262 14.15 -14.70 -14.55
C VAL A 262 14.34 -13.80 -13.32
N ASP A 263 15.59 -13.57 -12.91
CA ASP A 263 15.91 -12.75 -11.74
C ASP A 263 15.65 -11.26 -12.02
N GLY A 264 16.05 -10.77 -13.19
CA GLY A 264 15.77 -9.41 -13.62
C GLY A 264 14.27 -9.14 -13.79
N GLN A 265 13.50 -10.09 -14.34
CA GLN A 265 12.04 -9.98 -14.41
C GLN A 265 11.41 -9.91 -13.01
N HIS A 266 11.94 -10.67 -12.04
CA HIS A 266 11.49 -10.62 -10.67
C HIS A 266 11.80 -9.27 -10.01
N ILE A 267 12.99 -8.72 -10.21
CA ILE A 267 13.39 -7.40 -9.71
C ILE A 267 12.50 -6.30 -10.31
N ALA A 268 12.27 -6.34 -11.62
CA ALA A 268 11.36 -5.41 -12.28
C ALA A 268 9.94 -5.47 -11.69
N THR A 269 9.41 -6.68 -11.45
CA THR A 269 8.11 -6.88 -10.83
C THR A 269 8.05 -6.29 -9.41
N LEU A 270 9.08 -6.50 -8.58
CA LEU A 270 9.13 -5.95 -7.23
C LEU A 270 9.18 -4.42 -7.24
N LEU A 271 9.94 -3.83 -8.18
CA LEU A 271 10.03 -2.37 -8.35
C LEU A 271 8.69 -1.77 -8.81
N LEU A 272 8.06 -2.37 -9.82
CA LEU A 272 6.74 -1.95 -10.29
C LEU A 272 5.70 -2.04 -9.18
N THR A 273 5.74 -3.12 -8.37
CA THR A 273 4.85 -3.28 -7.22
C THR A 273 5.08 -2.19 -6.18
N LEU A 274 6.34 -1.85 -5.89
CA LEU A 274 6.69 -0.75 -4.99
C LEU A 274 6.12 0.58 -5.50
N LEU A 275 6.38 0.93 -6.76
CA LEU A 275 5.93 2.19 -7.37
C LEU A 275 4.40 2.26 -7.43
N PHE A 276 3.74 1.18 -7.86
CA PHE A 276 2.28 1.13 -7.96
C PHE A 276 1.59 1.25 -6.60
N ARG A 277 2.14 0.62 -5.54
CA ARG A 277 1.52 0.63 -4.21
C ARG A 277 1.78 1.91 -3.43
N PHE A 278 2.95 2.51 -3.58
CA PHE A 278 3.37 3.63 -2.73
C PHE A 278 3.48 4.96 -3.45
N MET A 279 3.55 4.95 -4.79
CA MET A 279 3.74 6.12 -5.66
C MET A 279 2.89 6.01 -6.93
N ARG A 280 1.65 5.59 -6.77
CA ARG A 280 0.73 5.23 -7.86
C ARG A 280 0.62 6.28 -8.98
N PRO A 281 0.56 7.59 -8.70
CA PRO A 281 0.49 8.60 -9.75
C PRO A 281 1.67 8.53 -10.74
N LEU A 282 2.87 8.09 -10.32
CA LEU A 282 4.01 7.93 -11.26
C LEU A 282 3.73 6.92 -12.36
N VAL A 283 2.94 5.89 -12.06
CA VAL A 283 2.55 4.87 -13.03
C VAL A 283 1.39 5.36 -13.90
N GLU A 284 0.38 5.98 -13.29
CA GLU A 284 -0.83 6.46 -13.98
C GLU A 284 -0.54 7.64 -14.92
N GLU A 285 0.40 8.52 -14.57
CA GLU A 285 0.82 9.65 -15.41
C GLU A 285 1.92 9.28 -16.43
N GLY A 286 2.34 8.00 -16.45
CA GLY A 286 3.24 7.49 -17.49
C GLY A 286 4.71 7.84 -17.29
N HIS A 287 5.16 8.07 -16.06
CA HIS A 287 6.59 8.36 -15.76
C HIS A 287 7.45 7.08 -15.67
N VAL A 288 6.85 5.89 -15.60
CA VAL A 288 7.57 4.61 -15.37
C VAL A 288 7.73 3.84 -16.67
N TYR A 289 8.95 3.45 -16.97
CA TYR A 289 9.35 2.72 -18.18
C TYR A 289 10.12 1.46 -17.82
N LEU A 290 9.95 0.43 -18.63
CA LEU A 290 10.77 -0.80 -18.62
C LEU A 290 11.73 -0.76 -19.80
N ALA A 291 13.02 -0.83 -19.51
CA ALA A 291 14.01 -1.02 -20.55
C ALA A 291 13.87 -2.43 -21.16
N GLN A 292 13.88 -2.51 -22.46
CA GLN A 292 13.89 -3.77 -23.20
C GLN A 292 15.29 -4.00 -23.81
N PRO A 293 16.19 -4.71 -23.10
CA PRO A 293 17.50 -5.03 -23.66
C PRO A 293 17.35 -5.99 -24.83
N PRO A 294 18.27 -5.94 -25.82
CA PRO A 294 18.28 -6.89 -26.91
C PRO A 294 18.53 -8.31 -26.37
N LEU A 295 17.78 -9.29 -26.88
CA LEU A 295 17.92 -10.69 -26.48
C LEU A 295 19.11 -11.37 -27.17
N TYR A 296 19.46 -10.91 -28.38
CA TYR A 296 20.49 -11.52 -29.19
C TYR A 296 21.49 -10.50 -29.73
N LYS A 297 22.78 -10.82 -29.65
CA LYS A 297 23.86 -10.12 -30.32
C LYS A 297 24.30 -10.94 -31.53
N LEU A 298 24.08 -10.42 -32.71
CA LEU A 298 24.36 -11.09 -33.97
C LEU A 298 25.70 -10.57 -34.50
N LYS A 299 26.63 -11.48 -34.82
CA LYS A 299 27.94 -11.13 -35.32
C LYS A 299 28.19 -11.84 -36.64
N TRP A 300 28.34 -11.08 -37.71
CA TRP A 300 28.69 -11.58 -39.05
C TRP A 300 30.13 -11.18 -39.38
N GLY A 301 31.02 -12.16 -39.38
CA GLY A 301 32.42 -11.95 -39.79
C GLY A 301 33.12 -10.82 -39.04
N LYS A 302 33.70 -9.85 -39.78
CA LYS A 302 34.41 -8.68 -39.26
C LYS A 302 33.54 -7.42 -39.15
N GLY A 303 32.25 -7.51 -39.47
CA GLY A 303 31.33 -6.35 -39.40
C GLY A 303 30.95 -5.95 -38.00
N GLU A 304 30.27 -4.80 -37.85
CA GLU A 304 29.70 -4.38 -36.62
C GLU A 304 28.59 -5.36 -36.17
N PRO A 305 28.46 -5.64 -34.87
CA PRO A 305 27.43 -6.54 -34.36
C PRO A 305 26.05 -5.92 -34.52
N GLY A 306 25.08 -6.69 -35.00
CA GLY A 306 23.67 -6.37 -34.96
C GLY A 306 23.04 -6.84 -33.64
N TYR A 307 21.87 -6.31 -33.32
CA TYR A 307 21.10 -6.71 -32.13
C TYR A 307 19.67 -7.06 -32.53
N ALA A 308 19.11 -8.12 -31.93
CA ALA A 308 17.72 -8.53 -32.15
C ALA A 308 16.96 -8.68 -30.83
N TYR A 309 15.68 -8.29 -30.86
CA TYR A 309 14.79 -8.26 -29.69
C TYR A 309 13.81 -9.44 -29.67
N SER A 310 13.74 -10.21 -30.73
CA SER A 310 12.92 -11.43 -30.85
C SER A 310 13.56 -12.43 -31.79
N CYS A 311 13.16 -13.70 -31.69
CA CYS A 311 13.62 -14.75 -32.60
C CYS A 311 13.13 -14.56 -34.06
N LEU A 312 12.05 -13.82 -34.29
CA LEU A 312 11.52 -13.54 -35.64
C LEU A 312 12.45 -12.65 -36.47
N LEU A 313 13.22 -11.78 -35.82
CA LEU A 313 14.24 -10.95 -36.51
C LEU A 313 15.52 -11.72 -36.85
N TYR A 314 15.66 -12.97 -36.40
CA TYR A 314 16.81 -13.84 -36.70
C TYR A 314 16.68 -14.53 -38.05
N THR A 315 15.46 -14.68 -38.58
CA THR A 315 15.12 -15.44 -39.79
C THR A 315 14.79 -14.56 -41.01
N SER A 316 14.80 -13.25 -40.85
CA SER A 316 14.65 -12.26 -41.92
C SER A 316 16.01 -11.63 -42.27
#